data_74dac970f7f3009efbb5cc56cd868e6a
#
_entry.id   74dac970f7f3009efbb5cc56cd868e6a
#
_cell.length_a   1.000
_cell.length_b   1.000
_cell.length_c   1.000
_cell.angle_alpha   90.00
_cell.angle_beta   90.00
_cell.angle_gamma   90.00
#
_symmetry.space_group_name_H-M   'P 1'
#
loop_
_entity.id
_entity.type
_entity.pdbx_description
1 polymer ?
#
loop_
_entity_poly.entity_id
_entity_poly.type
_entity_poly.pdbx_seq_one_letter_code
_entity_poly.pdbx_strand_id
1 'polypeptide(L)'
;MAMDPKYFRNTLGRFATGVTVVTVNDGEISRGMTANAFSSVSLDPPLILVCVDEKATCLEMIRNAKKFNVNFLAEEQKEISDWFAGKGRDAEDQFSELEYDMGENATPVLKGNIGLLECELYNEVPGGDHVIFIGLVTRALFEEDVKAPLLYYASSYRKMDLDAQFN
;
A
#
# COMPACT_ATOMS: atom_id res chain seq x y z
N MET A 1 14.38 11.46 27.98
CA MET A 1 15.14 11.95 26.80
C MET A 1 14.30 11.65 25.55
N ALA A 2 13.97 12.64 24.73
CA ALA A 2 13.17 12.40 23.52
C ALA A 2 14.00 11.63 22.49
N MET A 3 13.38 10.67 21.80
CA MET A 3 14.02 9.91 20.72
C MET A 3 14.35 10.85 19.55
N ASP A 4 15.59 10.77 19.02
CA ASP A 4 15.96 11.48 17.79
C ASP A 4 15.18 10.92 16.59
N PRO A 5 14.37 11.73 15.89
CA PRO A 5 13.55 11.25 14.76
C PRO A 5 14.37 10.67 13.63
N LYS A 6 15.59 11.15 13.40
CA LYS A 6 16.49 10.63 12.35
C LYS A 6 17.00 9.24 12.74
N TYR A 7 17.42 9.07 13.98
CA TYR A 7 17.88 7.77 14.49
C TYR A 7 16.75 6.75 14.44
N PHE A 8 15.54 7.15 14.88
CA PHE A 8 14.36 6.30 14.83
C PHE A 8 14.03 5.84 13.40
N ARG A 9 13.95 6.76 12.43
CA ARG A 9 13.71 6.41 11.01
C ARG A 9 14.79 5.50 10.44
N ASN A 10 16.06 5.75 10.77
CA ASN A 10 17.16 4.90 10.31
C ASN A 10 17.07 3.49 10.88
N THR A 11 16.60 3.34 12.12
CA THR A 11 16.37 2.04 12.76
C THR A 11 15.22 1.31 12.08
N LEU A 12 14.07 1.97 11.87
CA LEU A 12 12.95 1.39 11.13
C LEU A 12 13.33 0.98 9.71
N GLY A 13 14.17 1.76 9.04
CA GLY A 13 14.68 1.44 7.71
C GLY A 13 15.53 0.16 7.64
N ARG A 14 15.92 -0.44 8.77
CA ARG A 14 16.59 -1.75 8.81
C ARG A 14 15.61 -2.94 8.74
N PHE A 15 14.34 -2.68 8.82
CA PHE A 15 13.31 -3.68 8.58
C PHE A 15 12.92 -3.62 7.09
N ALA A 16 13.36 -4.64 6.33
CA ALA A 16 13.01 -4.74 4.91
C ALA A 16 11.52 -5.04 4.75
N THR A 17 10.88 -4.31 3.86
CA THR A 17 9.45 -4.49 3.56
C THR A 17 9.22 -4.66 2.07
N GLY A 18 8.09 -5.26 1.70
CA GLY A 18 7.49 -5.05 0.40
C GLY A 18 7.00 -3.59 0.27
N VAL A 19 6.61 -3.22 -0.94
CA VAL A 19 6.00 -1.92 -1.24
C VAL A 19 4.59 -2.16 -1.76
N THR A 20 3.65 -1.40 -1.23
CA THR A 20 2.24 -1.44 -1.66
C THR A 20 1.77 -0.08 -2.15
N VAL A 21 0.73 -0.08 -2.97
CA VAL A 21 -0.09 1.10 -3.23
C VAL A 21 -1.49 0.83 -2.68
N VAL A 22 -1.90 1.66 -1.73
CA VAL A 22 -3.29 1.69 -1.26
C VAL A 22 -4.07 2.57 -2.21
N THR A 23 -5.17 2.05 -2.76
CA THR A 23 -6.06 2.79 -3.66
C THR A 23 -7.44 2.92 -3.04
N VAL A 24 -8.11 4.02 -3.34
CA VAL A 24 -9.47 4.32 -2.87
C VAL A 24 -10.24 5.06 -3.96
N ASN A 25 -11.55 4.86 -4.01
CA ASN A 25 -12.47 5.62 -4.84
C ASN A 25 -13.69 5.98 -3.98
N ASP A 26 -14.01 7.28 -3.92
CA ASP A 26 -15.14 7.80 -3.14
C ASP A 26 -16.45 7.92 -3.94
N GLY A 27 -16.43 7.48 -5.20
CA GLY A 27 -17.53 7.56 -6.14
C GLY A 27 -17.41 8.69 -7.17
N GLU A 28 -16.55 9.69 -6.91
CA GLU A 28 -16.29 10.80 -7.81
C GLU A 28 -14.85 10.71 -8.36
N ILE A 29 -13.87 10.55 -7.48
CA ILE A 29 -12.46 10.50 -7.83
C ILE A 29 -11.77 9.29 -7.24
N SER A 30 -10.69 8.88 -7.90
CA SER A 30 -9.78 7.86 -7.39
C SER A 30 -8.49 8.47 -6.89
N ARG A 31 -7.96 7.95 -5.79
CA ARG A 31 -6.66 8.32 -5.24
C ARG A 31 -5.88 7.08 -4.82
N GLY A 32 -4.58 7.23 -4.81
CA GLY A 32 -3.67 6.22 -4.31
C GLY A 32 -2.54 6.82 -3.49
N MET A 33 -1.94 6.00 -2.65
CA MET A 33 -0.74 6.35 -1.90
C MET A 33 0.17 5.13 -1.76
N THR A 34 1.47 5.35 -1.90
CA THR A 34 2.47 4.32 -1.61
C THR A 34 2.61 4.14 -0.11
N ALA A 35 2.56 2.90 0.33
CA ALA A 35 2.75 2.54 1.73
C ALA A 35 3.59 1.26 1.84
N ASN A 36 4.51 1.24 2.79
CA ASN A 36 5.19 0.03 3.25
C ASN A 36 4.77 -0.38 4.67
N ALA A 37 3.97 0.45 5.33
CA ALA A 37 3.36 0.16 6.62
C ALA A 37 2.10 -0.70 6.44
N PHE A 38 2.31 -1.95 6.09
CA PHE A 38 1.30 -2.99 5.84
C PHE A 38 1.63 -4.23 6.68
N SER A 39 0.60 -4.88 7.22
CA SER A 39 0.74 -6.20 7.86
C SER A 39 -0.55 -7.01 7.78
N SER A 40 -0.39 -8.34 7.66
CA SER A 40 -1.47 -9.28 7.98
C SER A 40 -1.79 -9.24 9.49
N VAL A 41 -3.06 -9.40 9.86
CA VAL A 41 -3.52 -9.33 11.25
C VAL A 41 -4.18 -10.63 11.68
N SER A 42 -5.14 -11.15 10.90
CA SER A 42 -5.94 -12.33 11.25
C SER A 42 -6.34 -13.12 10.01
N LEU A 43 -6.51 -14.42 10.17
CA LEU A 43 -7.06 -15.29 9.13
C LEU A 43 -8.57 -15.52 9.28
N ASP A 44 -9.10 -15.40 10.50
CA ASP A 44 -10.52 -15.55 10.79
C ASP A 44 -10.97 -14.54 11.86
N PRO A 45 -11.71 -13.49 11.47
CA PRO A 45 -11.92 -13.06 10.09
C PRO A 45 -10.61 -12.62 9.39
N PRO A 46 -10.56 -12.62 8.04
CA PRO A 46 -9.36 -12.22 7.31
C PRO A 46 -9.14 -10.71 7.41
N LEU A 47 -8.17 -10.30 8.23
CA LEU A 47 -7.87 -8.90 8.51
C LEU A 47 -6.43 -8.55 8.15
N ILE A 48 -6.28 -7.32 7.65
CA ILE A 48 -4.98 -6.67 7.43
C ILE A 48 -4.98 -5.30 8.10
N LEU A 49 -3.80 -4.69 8.23
CA LEU A 49 -3.69 -3.28 8.58
C LEU A 49 -2.82 -2.51 7.59
N VAL A 50 -3.12 -1.22 7.45
CA VAL A 50 -2.27 -0.22 6.81
C VAL A 50 -2.22 1.03 7.68
N CYS A 51 -1.05 1.69 7.75
CA CYS A 51 -0.91 2.97 8.46
C CYS A 51 -0.92 4.11 7.43
N VAL A 52 -1.79 5.08 7.66
CA VAL A 52 -2.01 6.23 6.77
C VAL A 52 -1.71 7.51 7.52
N ASP A 53 -0.82 8.36 6.97
CA ASP A 53 -0.50 9.68 7.54
C ASP A 53 -1.77 10.54 7.63
N GLU A 54 -1.98 11.24 8.76
CA GLU A 54 -3.14 12.12 8.97
C GLU A 54 -3.28 13.22 7.92
N LYS A 55 -2.21 13.55 7.20
CA LYS A 55 -2.20 14.55 6.13
C LYS A 55 -2.45 13.94 4.74
N ALA A 56 -2.56 12.63 4.63
CA ALA A 56 -2.79 11.97 3.34
C ALA A 56 -4.22 12.21 2.86
N THR A 57 -4.37 12.61 1.60
CA THR A 57 -5.68 12.79 0.96
C THR A 57 -6.54 11.53 1.03
N CYS A 58 -5.90 10.35 0.93
CA CYS A 58 -6.60 9.08 1.00
C CYS A 58 -7.27 8.80 2.35
N LEU A 59 -6.84 9.46 3.44
CA LEU A 59 -7.36 9.19 4.79
C LEU A 59 -8.88 9.41 4.87
N GLU A 60 -9.33 10.62 4.54
CA GLU A 60 -10.76 10.95 4.58
C GLU A 60 -11.54 10.20 3.50
N MET A 61 -10.92 9.94 2.34
CA MET A 61 -11.56 9.15 1.29
C MET A 61 -11.84 7.71 1.75
N ILE A 62 -10.90 7.05 2.45
CA ILE A 62 -11.10 5.70 3.01
C ILE A 62 -12.23 5.74 4.06
N ARG A 63 -12.26 6.75 4.92
CA ARG A 63 -13.32 6.93 5.92
C ARG A 63 -14.70 7.06 5.29
N ASN A 64 -14.80 7.84 4.21
CA ASN A 64 -16.06 8.08 3.52
C ASN A 64 -16.49 6.87 2.67
N ALA A 65 -15.57 6.32 1.87
CA ALA A 65 -15.86 5.19 1.00
C ALA A 65 -16.07 3.87 1.76
N LYS A 66 -15.53 3.75 2.99
CA LYS A 66 -15.54 2.52 3.81
C LYS A 66 -14.92 1.31 3.12
N LYS A 67 -14.07 1.54 2.13
CA LYS A 67 -13.40 0.50 1.33
C LYS A 67 -12.09 1.02 0.76
N PHE A 68 -11.17 0.12 0.50
CA PHE A 68 -9.89 0.41 -0.14
C PHE A 68 -9.27 -0.87 -0.70
N ASN A 69 -8.32 -0.74 -1.62
CA ASN A 69 -7.53 -1.86 -2.12
C ASN A 69 -6.07 -1.72 -1.71
N VAL A 70 -5.39 -2.85 -1.56
CA VAL A 70 -3.95 -2.91 -1.36
C VAL A 70 -3.33 -3.67 -2.52
N ASN A 71 -2.56 -2.97 -3.37
CA ASN A 71 -1.85 -3.51 -4.51
C ASN A 71 -0.40 -3.80 -4.12
N PHE A 72 0.05 -5.05 -4.19
CA PHE A 72 1.43 -5.43 -3.94
C PHE A 72 2.26 -5.23 -5.20
N LEU A 73 3.27 -4.36 -5.13
CA LEU A 73 4.02 -3.97 -6.32
C LEU A 73 5.09 -5.00 -6.70
N ALA A 74 5.16 -5.28 -8.00
CA ALA A 74 6.28 -5.99 -8.62
C ALA A 74 7.54 -5.11 -8.69
N GLU A 75 8.70 -5.72 -8.84
CA GLU A 75 10.00 -5.04 -8.94
C GLU A 75 10.02 -3.96 -10.04
N GLU A 76 9.36 -4.20 -11.16
CA GLU A 76 9.29 -3.29 -12.31
C GLU A 76 8.45 -2.05 -12.03
N GLN A 77 7.64 -2.05 -10.97
CA GLN A 77 6.69 -0.97 -10.66
C GLN A 77 7.26 0.14 -9.77
N LYS A 78 8.59 0.31 -9.76
CA LYS A 78 9.25 1.38 -9.00
C LYS A 78 8.71 2.77 -9.36
N GLU A 79 8.47 3.04 -10.65
CA GLU A 79 7.96 4.35 -11.08
C GLU A 79 6.53 4.60 -10.60
N ILE A 80 5.69 3.56 -10.55
CA ILE A 80 4.35 3.60 -9.96
C ILE A 80 4.46 3.92 -8.46
N SER A 81 5.37 3.27 -7.75
CA SER A 81 5.63 3.57 -6.34
C SER A 81 6.05 5.04 -6.14
N ASP A 82 6.99 5.55 -6.92
CA ASP A 82 7.43 6.94 -6.86
C ASP A 82 6.29 7.94 -7.16
N TRP A 83 5.41 7.59 -8.10
CA TRP A 83 4.25 8.39 -8.47
C TRP A 83 3.30 8.58 -7.28
N PHE A 84 2.87 7.49 -6.68
CA PHE A 84 1.97 7.53 -5.53
C PHE A 84 2.65 7.93 -4.21
N ALA A 85 3.99 7.90 -4.12
CA ALA A 85 4.74 8.40 -2.97
C ALA A 85 4.80 9.93 -2.89
N GLY A 86 4.57 10.64 -4.01
CA GLY A 86 4.62 12.10 -4.00
C GLY A 86 4.65 12.77 -5.34
N LYS A 87 5.19 12.17 -6.41
CA LYS A 87 5.28 12.82 -7.72
C LYS A 87 3.90 13.14 -8.32
N GLY A 88 2.91 12.28 -8.09
CA GLY A 88 1.52 12.44 -8.54
C GLY A 88 0.57 13.05 -7.51
N ARG A 89 1.08 13.54 -6.37
CA ARG A 89 0.23 14.01 -5.26
C ARG A 89 -0.76 15.11 -5.68
N ASP A 90 -0.27 16.06 -6.47
CA ASP A 90 -1.04 17.23 -6.87
C ASP A 90 -1.69 17.06 -8.26
N ALA A 91 -1.61 15.86 -8.86
CA ALA A 91 -2.29 15.57 -10.11
C ALA A 91 -3.81 15.65 -9.91
N GLU A 92 -4.52 16.30 -10.83
CA GLU A 92 -5.97 16.39 -10.83
C GLU A 92 -6.59 14.99 -10.91
N ASP A 93 -6.04 14.16 -11.81
CA ASP A 93 -6.32 12.73 -11.91
C ASP A 93 -5.03 11.91 -11.83
N GLN A 94 -4.83 11.20 -10.71
CA GLN A 94 -3.65 10.36 -10.51
C GLN A 94 -3.62 9.11 -11.39
N PHE A 95 -4.74 8.74 -11.99
CA PHE A 95 -4.88 7.50 -12.75
C PHE A 95 -4.92 7.69 -14.25
N SER A 96 -4.96 8.95 -14.75
CA SER A 96 -5.14 9.28 -16.17
C SER A 96 -4.11 8.64 -17.12
N GLU A 97 -2.88 8.44 -16.65
CA GLU A 97 -1.78 7.86 -17.46
C GLU A 97 -1.38 6.44 -17.01
N LEU A 98 -2.19 5.83 -16.11
CA LEU A 98 -1.89 4.51 -15.56
C LEU A 98 -2.83 3.45 -16.13
N GLU A 99 -2.30 2.25 -16.32
CA GLU A 99 -3.12 1.09 -16.63
C GLU A 99 -3.68 0.49 -15.34
N TYR A 100 -5.00 0.44 -15.23
CA TYR A 100 -5.71 -0.14 -14.10
C TYR A 100 -7.07 -0.71 -14.51
N ASP A 101 -7.60 -1.59 -13.69
CA ASP A 101 -9.00 -2.03 -13.76
C ASP A 101 -9.76 -1.50 -12.55
N MET A 102 -11.09 -1.59 -12.58
CA MET A 102 -11.90 -1.41 -11.38
C MET A 102 -12.13 -2.78 -10.72
N GLY A 103 -11.83 -2.86 -9.43
CA GLY A 103 -12.11 -4.03 -8.62
C GLY A 103 -13.62 -4.27 -8.42
N GLU A 104 -13.98 -5.41 -7.83
CA GLU A 104 -15.38 -5.72 -7.52
C GLU A 104 -15.99 -4.72 -6.52
N ASN A 105 -15.16 -4.15 -5.65
CA ASN A 105 -15.54 -3.07 -4.73
C ASN A 105 -15.54 -1.67 -5.39
N ALA A 106 -15.43 -1.57 -6.71
CA ALA A 106 -15.36 -0.32 -7.49
C ALA A 106 -14.21 0.61 -7.03
N THR A 107 -13.05 0.03 -6.72
CA THR A 107 -11.81 0.74 -6.37
C THR A 107 -10.70 0.32 -7.34
N PRO A 108 -9.79 1.23 -7.76
CA PRO A 108 -8.76 0.91 -8.75
C PRO A 108 -7.84 -0.23 -8.34
N VAL A 109 -7.53 -1.09 -9.29
CA VAL A 109 -6.58 -2.20 -9.23
C VAL A 109 -5.50 -1.95 -10.27
N LEU A 110 -4.27 -1.73 -9.85
CA LEU A 110 -3.14 -1.45 -10.73
C LEU A 110 -2.77 -2.68 -11.56
N LYS A 111 -2.55 -2.50 -12.85
CA LYS A 111 -2.03 -3.58 -13.71
C LYS A 111 -0.59 -3.94 -13.34
N GLY A 112 -0.26 -5.23 -13.46
CA GLY A 112 1.10 -5.73 -13.22
C GLY A 112 1.48 -5.87 -11.75
N ASN A 113 0.57 -5.61 -10.80
CA ASN A 113 0.80 -5.95 -9.40
C ASN A 113 0.92 -7.48 -9.23
N ILE A 114 1.64 -7.93 -8.19
CA ILE A 114 1.84 -9.35 -7.89
C ILE A 114 0.82 -9.90 -6.90
N GLY A 115 0.01 -9.02 -6.31
CA GLY A 115 -1.06 -9.40 -5.40
C GLY A 115 -1.99 -8.25 -5.14
N LEU A 116 -3.24 -8.56 -4.83
CA LEU A 116 -4.32 -7.64 -4.57
C LEU A 116 -5.12 -8.10 -3.37
N LEU A 117 -5.44 -7.16 -2.49
CA LEU A 117 -6.47 -7.33 -1.47
C LEU A 117 -7.52 -6.24 -1.65
N GLU A 118 -8.78 -6.64 -1.87
CA GLU A 118 -9.92 -5.73 -1.79
C GLU A 118 -10.48 -5.78 -0.37
N CYS A 119 -10.66 -4.61 0.24
CA CYS A 119 -10.98 -4.50 1.65
C CYS A 119 -12.19 -3.60 1.91
N GLU A 120 -12.99 -3.99 2.89
CA GLU A 120 -13.90 -3.09 3.60
C GLU A 120 -13.21 -2.55 4.86
N LEU A 121 -13.46 -1.29 5.20
CA LEU A 121 -12.96 -0.71 6.44
C LEU A 121 -13.64 -1.37 7.64
N TYR A 122 -12.90 -2.19 8.36
CA TYR A 122 -13.38 -2.91 9.55
C TYR A 122 -13.29 -2.08 10.82
N ASN A 123 -12.16 -1.39 11.01
CA ASN A 123 -11.92 -0.53 12.16
C ASN A 123 -10.82 0.48 11.87
N GLU A 124 -10.74 1.53 12.67
CA GLU A 124 -9.62 2.47 12.67
C GLU A 124 -9.15 2.78 14.08
N VAL A 125 -7.83 2.97 14.23
CA VAL A 125 -7.20 3.25 15.53
C VAL A 125 -6.20 4.41 15.37
N PRO A 126 -6.28 5.46 16.20
CA PRO A 126 -5.26 6.51 16.20
C PRO A 126 -3.87 5.96 16.51
N GLY A 127 -2.87 6.34 15.75
CA GLY A 127 -1.48 5.88 15.86
C GLY A 127 -0.45 7.01 15.84
N GLY A 128 -0.62 8.05 16.65
CA GLY A 128 0.28 9.20 16.69
C GLY A 128 -0.04 10.18 15.57
N ASP A 129 0.86 10.35 14.58
CA ASP A 129 0.68 11.15 13.38
C ASP A 129 0.10 10.34 12.19
N HIS A 130 -0.32 9.11 12.47
CA HIS A 130 -0.96 8.20 11.53
C HIS A 130 -2.27 7.65 12.10
N VAL A 131 -3.12 7.15 11.21
CA VAL A 131 -4.27 6.31 11.54
C VAL A 131 -3.98 4.89 11.06
N ILE A 132 -4.20 3.90 11.91
CA ILE A 132 -4.13 2.49 11.58
C ILE A 132 -5.51 2.06 11.09
N PHE A 133 -5.65 1.82 9.81
CA PHE A 133 -6.86 1.23 9.25
C PHE A 133 -6.76 -0.28 9.28
N ILE A 134 -7.76 -0.94 9.84
CA ILE A 134 -7.93 -2.38 9.79
C ILE A 134 -8.96 -2.68 8.69
N GLY A 135 -8.53 -3.44 7.68
CA GLY A 135 -9.37 -3.85 6.56
C GLY A 135 -9.81 -5.30 6.69
N LEU A 136 -11.11 -5.54 6.52
CA LEU A 136 -11.67 -6.87 6.29
C LEU A 136 -11.46 -7.21 4.81
N VAL A 137 -10.66 -8.24 4.55
CA VAL A 137 -10.41 -8.68 3.17
C VAL A 137 -11.63 -9.41 2.64
N THR A 138 -12.23 -8.84 1.60
CA THR A 138 -13.40 -9.43 0.91
C THR A 138 -13.00 -10.21 -0.33
N ARG A 139 -11.83 -9.89 -0.91
CA ARG A 139 -11.27 -10.58 -2.07
C ARG A 139 -9.74 -10.51 -2.04
N ALA A 140 -9.11 -11.62 -2.40
CA ALA A 140 -7.66 -11.70 -2.54
C ALA A 140 -7.30 -12.34 -3.89
N LEU A 141 -6.36 -11.74 -4.60
CA LEU A 141 -5.79 -12.25 -5.84
C LEU A 141 -4.27 -12.21 -5.76
N PHE A 142 -3.62 -13.13 -6.46
CA PHE A 142 -2.17 -13.12 -6.62
C PHE A 142 -1.80 -13.61 -8.03
N GLU A 143 -0.64 -13.19 -8.49
CA GLU A 143 -0.04 -13.65 -9.73
C GLU A 143 0.43 -15.09 -9.55
N GLU A 144 -0.02 -16.03 -10.39
CA GLU A 144 0.38 -17.46 -10.29
C GLU A 144 1.87 -17.65 -10.59
N ASP A 145 2.40 -16.90 -11.57
CA ASP A 145 3.83 -16.86 -11.83
C ASP A 145 4.55 -16.07 -10.75
N VAL A 146 5.51 -16.67 -10.06
CA VAL A 146 6.28 -16.01 -9.01
C VAL A 146 7.15 -14.92 -9.61
N LYS A 147 6.78 -13.66 -9.36
CA LYS A 147 7.56 -12.47 -9.75
C LYS A 147 8.21 -11.84 -8.51
N ALA A 148 9.35 -11.19 -8.74
CA ALA A 148 10.05 -10.49 -7.67
C ALA A 148 9.23 -9.29 -7.17
N PRO A 149 9.06 -9.14 -5.85
CA PRO A 149 8.39 -7.97 -5.27
C PRO A 149 9.29 -6.74 -5.31
N LEU A 150 8.70 -5.56 -5.38
CA LEU A 150 9.41 -4.32 -5.08
C LEU A 150 9.69 -4.25 -3.59
N LEU A 151 10.97 -4.15 -3.22
CA LEU A 151 11.41 -4.09 -1.83
C LEU A 151 11.88 -2.69 -1.45
N TYR A 152 11.73 -2.34 -0.17
CA TYR A 152 12.25 -1.12 0.43
C TYR A 152 13.09 -1.46 1.66
N TYR A 153 14.35 -1.01 1.65
CA TYR A 153 15.31 -1.23 2.73
C TYR A 153 16.34 -0.11 2.79
N ALA A 154 16.66 0.35 3.99
CA ALA A 154 17.64 1.42 4.22
C ALA A 154 17.39 2.67 3.33
N SER A 155 16.13 3.11 3.28
CA SER A 155 15.66 4.29 2.52
C SER A 155 15.89 4.19 1.01
N SER A 156 15.93 2.98 0.47
CA SER A 156 16.13 2.73 -0.97
C SER A 156 15.33 1.53 -1.44
N TYR A 157 14.89 1.57 -2.70
CA TYR A 157 14.32 0.38 -3.34
C TYR A 157 15.39 -0.69 -3.52
N ARG A 158 14.99 -1.93 -3.41
CA ARG A 158 15.83 -3.11 -3.55
C ARG A 158 15.18 -4.13 -4.46
N LYS A 159 16.00 -5.01 -5.01
CA LYS A 159 15.60 -6.16 -5.80
C LYS A 159 15.77 -7.43 -4.97
N MET A 160 14.96 -8.44 -5.26
CA MET A 160 15.08 -9.77 -4.71
C MET A 160 15.64 -10.70 -5.78
N ASP A 161 16.67 -11.46 -5.44
CA ASP A 161 17.13 -12.58 -6.26
C ASP A 161 16.30 -13.82 -5.88
N LEU A 162 15.36 -14.20 -6.75
CA LEU A 162 14.47 -15.35 -6.52
C LEU A 162 15.20 -16.70 -6.59
N ASP A 163 16.37 -16.74 -7.24
CA ASP A 163 17.20 -17.97 -7.35
C ASP A 163 18.10 -18.15 -6.14
N ALA A 164 18.31 -17.09 -5.34
CA ALA A 164 19.12 -17.17 -4.14
C ALA A 164 18.38 -17.92 -3.02
N GLN A 165 18.91 -19.06 -2.63
CA GLN A 165 18.37 -19.89 -1.53
C GLN A 165 19.41 -20.02 -0.41
N PHE A 166 18.95 -20.13 0.83
CA PHE A 166 19.81 -20.54 1.93
C PHE A 166 20.12 -22.03 1.82
N ASN A 167 21.39 -22.39 1.88
CA ASN A 167 21.86 -23.78 1.93
C ASN A 167 21.69 -24.35 3.34
#